data_cb800ad24f1077e42f5a40545ee8afb3
#
_entry.id   cb800ad24f1077e42f5a40545ee8afb3
#
_cell.length_a   1.000
_cell.length_b   1.000
_cell.length_c   1.000
_cell.angle_alpha   90.00
_cell.angle_beta   90.00
_cell.angle_gamma   90.00
#
_symmetry.space_group_name_H-M   'P 1'
#
loop_
_entity.id
_entity.type
_entity.pdbx_description
1 polymer ?
#
loop_
_entity_poly.entity_id
_entity_poly.type
_entity_poly.pdbx_seq_one_letter_code
_entity_poly.pdbx_strand_id
1 'polypeptide(L)'
;YPLAMLLLMVAAICLSSVGGLSIAMVIPGNEINLSAGVMQTFTVLMSHVAPEIEWTVRVISALLLLGVLAEIASWIVGPSRGMYVTAQKNLLPAAFAKMNKNGVPVTLVISQLVITSIALIILTNTGGGNNMSFLIALALTVVIYLCAYFMLFIGYIVLVLKHPDLKRTFNIPGGKGVKLVVAIVGLLT
;
A
#
# COMPACT_ATOMS: atom_id res chain seq x y z
N TYR A 1 -15.37 -11.25 7.32
CA TYR A 1 -14.23 -10.75 6.52
C TYR A 1 -14.68 -10.03 5.25
N PRO A 2 -15.58 -10.56 4.37
CA PRO A 2 -16.00 -9.88 3.14
C PRO A 2 -16.66 -8.52 3.37
N LEU A 3 -17.53 -8.42 4.38
CA LEU A 3 -18.18 -7.16 4.75
C LEU A 3 -17.16 -6.09 5.19
N ALA A 4 -16.16 -6.48 5.97
CA ALA A 4 -15.10 -5.58 6.39
C ALA A 4 -14.29 -5.05 5.19
N MET A 5 -13.99 -5.91 4.21
CA MET A 5 -13.29 -5.51 2.98
C MET A 5 -14.13 -4.55 2.13
N LEU A 6 -15.44 -4.80 2.04
CA LEU A 6 -16.36 -3.92 1.31
C LEU A 6 -16.45 -2.53 1.97
N LEU A 7 -16.60 -2.49 3.29
CA LEU A 7 -16.62 -1.24 4.04
C LEU A 7 -15.30 -0.47 3.90
N LEU A 8 -14.16 -1.18 3.95
CA LEU A 8 -12.86 -0.58 3.73
C LEU A 8 -12.74 0.01 2.32
N MET A 9 -13.20 -0.71 1.30
CA MET A 9 -13.18 -0.24 -0.09
C MET A 9 -14.00 1.05 -0.25
N VAL A 10 -15.23 1.07 0.27
CA VAL A 10 -16.10 2.27 0.20
C VAL A 10 -15.45 3.43 0.95
N ALA A 11 -14.95 3.21 2.17
CA ALA A 11 -14.27 4.24 2.95
C ALA A 11 -13.03 4.77 2.22
N ALA A 12 -12.22 3.91 1.63
CA ALA A 12 -11.02 4.30 0.87
C ALA A 12 -11.38 5.16 -0.36
N ILE A 13 -12.41 4.77 -1.12
CA ILE A 13 -12.88 5.55 -2.28
C ILE A 13 -13.38 6.92 -1.82
N CYS A 14 -14.22 6.98 -0.78
CA CYS A 14 -14.73 8.25 -0.26
C CYS A 14 -13.60 9.16 0.23
N LEU A 15 -12.69 8.64 1.05
CA LEU A 15 -11.57 9.42 1.59
C LEU A 15 -10.63 9.91 0.49
N SER A 16 -10.28 9.06 -0.48
CA SER A 16 -9.41 9.43 -1.59
C SER A 16 -10.04 10.47 -2.50
N SER A 17 -11.34 10.30 -2.82
CA SER A 17 -12.06 11.25 -3.68
C SER A 17 -12.25 12.61 -3.01
N VAL A 18 -12.73 12.63 -1.76
CA VAL A 18 -12.95 13.87 -1.02
C VAL A 18 -11.61 14.56 -0.73
N GLY A 19 -10.60 13.81 -0.30
CA GLY A 19 -9.27 14.36 -0.03
C GLY A 19 -8.61 14.93 -1.28
N GLY A 20 -8.64 14.19 -2.40
CA GLY A 20 -8.09 14.66 -3.67
C GLY A 20 -8.80 15.90 -4.21
N LEU A 21 -10.13 15.93 -4.15
CA LEU A 21 -10.92 17.10 -4.56
C LEU A 21 -10.63 18.31 -3.66
N SER A 22 -10.49 18.13 -2.35
CA SER A 22 -10.16 19.20 -1.41
C SER A 22 -8.81 19.85 -1.75
N ILE A 23 -7.80 19.04 -2.09
CA ILE A 23 -6.49 19.55 -2.52
C ILE A 23 -6.62 20.32 -3.83
N ALA A 24 -7.31 19.77 -4.81
CA ALA A 24 -7.49 20.37 -6.14
C ALA A 24 -8.28 21.70 -6.10
N MET A 25 -9.13 21.90 -5.11
CA MET A 25 -9.87 23.16 -4.93
C MET A 25 -9.02 24.27 -4.30
N VAL A 26 -7.99 23.93 -3.55
CA VAL A 26 -7.16 24.89 -2.79
C VAL A 26 -5.90 25.27 -3.54
N ILE A 27 -5.30 24.33 -4.29
CA ILE A 27 -4.00 24.51 -4.95
C ILE A 27 -4.14 24.32 -6.45
N PRO A 28 -3.62 25.25 -7.27
CA PRO A 28 -3.52 25.05 -8.72
C PRO A 28 -2.70 23.81 -9.08
N GLY A 29 -3.16 23.04 -10.07
CA GLY A 29 -2.57 21.73 -10.40
C GLY A 29 -1.08 21.75 -10.76
N ASN A 30 -0.58 22.87 -11.31
CA ASN A 30 0.83 23.07 -11.65
C ASN A 30 1.73 23.36 -10.43
N GLU A 31 1.17 23.69 -9.27
CA GLU A 31 1.88 24.04 -8.05
C GLU A 31 1.82 22.93 -6.98
N ILE A 32 1.07 21.85 -7.25
CA ILE A 32 0.89 20.76 -6.30
C ILE A 32 2.22 20.00 -6.12
N ASN A 33 2.65 19.92 -4.86
CA ASN A 33 3.72 19.01 -4.47
C ASN A 33 3.13 17.63 -4.17
N LEU A 34 3.40 16.65 -5.02
CA LEU A 34 2.83 15.30 -4.91
C LEU A 34 3.25 14.55 -3.62
N SER A 35 4.40 14.88 -3.05
CA SER A 35 4.87 14.27 -1.80
C SER A 35 4.38 14.99 -0.54
N ALA A 36 3.94 16.24 -0.64
CA ALA A 36 3.55 17.07 0.50
C ALA A 36 2.22 17.80 0.31
N GLY A 37 1.40 17.40 -0.67
CA GLY A 37 0.17 18.11 -1.08
C GLY A 37 -0.82 18.34 0.06
N VAL A 38 -0.97 17.38 0.97
CA VAL A 38 -1.85 17.53 2.15
C VAL A 38 -1.36 18.68 3.04
N MET A 39 -0.07 18.72 3.36
CA MET A 39 0.52 19.77 4.19
C MET A 39 0.50 21.13 3.49
N GLN A 40 0.79 21.16 2.22
CA GLN A 40 0.70 22.36 1.39
C GLN A 40 -0.71 22.94 1.43
N THR A 41 -1.74 22.09 1.29
CA THR A 41 -3.15 22.49 1.36
C THR A 41 -3.50 23.09 2.71
N PHE A 42 -3.10 22.44 3.82
CA PHE A 42 -3.34 22.97 5.15
C PHE A 42 -2.64 24.31 5.37
N THR A 43 -1.39 24.46 4.90
CA THR A 43 -0.65 25.72 5.02
C THR A 43 -1.34 26.85 4.27
N VAL A 44 -1.69 26.63 3.00
CA VAL A 44 -2.38 27.62 2.17
C VAL A 44 -3.75 27.97 2.76
N LEU A 45 -4.52 26.98 3.18
CA LEU A 45 -5.84 27.22 3.76
C LEU A 45 -5.76 28.02 5.06
N MET A 46 -4.87 27.66 5.99
CA MET A 46 -4.73 28.36 7.27
C MET A 46 -4.22 29.79 7.10
N SER A 47 -3.30 30.03 6.18
CA SER A 47 -2.78 31.37 5.91
C SER A 47 -3.87 32.33 5.38
N HIS A 48 -4.88 31.81 4.66
CA HIS A 48 -5.96 32.61 4.10
C HIS A 48 -7.16 32.75 5.02
N VAL A 49 -7.54 31.66 5.72
CA VAL A 49 -8.80 31.62 6.50
C VAL A 49 -8.59 32.08 7.94
N ALA A 50 -7.47 31.73 8.54
CA ALA A 50 -7.23 31.96 9.96
C ALA A 50 -5.72 32.10 10.27
N PRO A 51 -5.09 33.20 9.86
CA PRO A 51 -3.65 33.42 10.08
C PRO A 51 -3.26 33.44 11.58
N GLU A 52 -4.19 33.80 12.46
CA GLU A 52 -3.97 33.84 13.91
C GLU A 52 -3.70 32.46 14.51
N ILE A 53 -4.19 31.38 13.89
CA ILE A 53 -4.02 30.00 14.34
C ILE A 53 -3.07 29.18 13.45
N GLU A 54 -2.18 29.84 12.72
CA GLU A 54 -1.19 29.16 11.85
C GLU A 54 -0.33 28.14 12.63
N TRP A 55 -0.15 28.32 13.95
CA TRP A 55 0.53 27.34 14.79
C TRP A 55 -0.11 25.93 14.74
N THR A 56 -1.42 25.83 14.43
CA THR A 56 -2.12 24.54 14.29
C THR A 56 -1.55 23.69 13.15
N VAL A 57 -1.01 24.34 12.10
CA VAL A 57 -0.33 23.64 11.00
C VAL A 57 0.85 22.81 11.51
N ARG A 58 1.60 23.31 12.50
CA ARG A 58 2.70 22.59 13.12
C ARG A 58 2.21 21.36 13.89
N VAL A 59 1.10 21.48 14.60
CA VAL A 59 0.49 20.36 15.33
C VAL A 59 -0.01 19.29 14.36
N ILE A 60 -0.71 19.70 13.29
CA ILE A 60 -1.18 18.79 12.23
C ILE A 60 0.01 18.09 11.56
N SER A 61 1.09 18.82 11.26
CA SER A 61 2.32 18.25 10.72
C SER A 61 2.91 17.17 11.62
N ALA A 62 2.98 17.44 12.92
CA ALA A 62 3.49 16.46 13.89
C ALA A 62 2.61 15.20 13.96
N LEU A 63 1.28 15.37 13.96
CA LEU A 63 0.34 14.26 13.95
C LEU A 63 0.43 13.44 12.66
N LEU A 64 0.54 14.10 11.51
CA LEU A 64 0.75 13.42 10.22
C LEU A 64 2.07 12.65 10.19
N LEU A 65 3.15 13.24 10.72
CA LEU A 65 4.44 12.54 10.81
C LEU A 65 4.32 11.28 11.67
N LEU A 66 3.66 11.35 12.82
CA LEU A 66 3.41 10.17 13.66
C LEU A 66 2.57 9.12 12.93
N GLY A 67 1.55 9.55 12.18
CA GLY A 67 0.72 8.66 11.35
C GLY A 67 1.54 7.94 10.28
N VAL A 68 2.39 8.67 9.56
CA VAL A 68 3.29 8.09 8.53
C VAL A 68 4.28 7.11 9.15
N LEU A 69 4.86 7.41 10.31
CA LEU A 69 5.76 6.49 11.02
C LEU A 69 5.04 5.19 11.43
N ALA A 70 3.80 5.30 11.92
CA ALA A 70 2.98 4.15 12.27
C ALA A 70 2.61 3.31 11.02
N GLU A 71 2.33 3.96 9.90
CA GLU A 71 2.06 3.30 8.61
C GLU A 71 3.29 2.55 8.11
N ILE A 72 4.47 3.17 8.11
CA ILE A 72 5.73 2.52 7.73
C ILE A 72 5.98 1.29 8.61
N ALA A 73 5.79 1.40 9.92
CA ALA A 73 5.94 0.27 10.84
C ALA A 73 4.99 -0.89 10.47
N SER A 74 3.75 -0.59 10.13
CA SER A 74 2.75 -1.59 9.70
C SER A 74 3.14 -2.28 8.39
N TRP A 75 3.64 -1.53 7.41
CA TRP A 75 4.14 -2.07 6.13
C TRP A 75 5.42 -2.90 6.28
N ILE A 76 6.22 -2.69 7.31
CA ILE A 76 7.38 -3.53 7.62
C ILE A 76 6.93 -4.84 8.27
N VAL A 77 6.05 -4.77 9.25
CA VAL A 77 5.66 -5.92 10.08
C VAL A 77 4.77 -6.91 9.31
N GLY A 78 3.79 -6.41 8.54
CA GLY A 78 2.84 -7.25 7.81
C GLY A 78 3.51 -8.22 6.82
N PRO A 79 4.22 -7.72 5.81
CA PRO A 79 4.92 -8.55 4.83
C PRO A 79 5.98 -9.45 5.45
N SER A 80 6.74 -8.96 6.44
CA SER A 80 7.77 -9.76 7.12
C SER A 80 7.18 -10.99 7.79
N ARG A 81 6.02 -10.88 8.44
CA ARG A 81 5.34 -12.04 9.03
C ARG A 81 4.79 -13.00 7.99
N GLY A 82 4.24 -12.50 6.89
CA GLY A 82 3.79 -13.35 5.77
C GLY A 82 4.94 -14.13 5.15
N MET A 83 6.07 -13.49 4.88
CA MET A 83 7.27 -14.14 4.36
C MET A 83 7.87 -15.15 5.35
N TYR A 84 7.84 -14.86 6.64
CA TYR A 84 8.27 -15.79 7.67
C TYR A 84 7.48 -17.11 7.64
N VAL A 85 6.14 -17.04 7.56
CA VAL A 85 5.29 -18.24 7.45
C VAL A 85 5.61 -19.04 6.17
N THR A 86 5.92 -18.36 5.07
CA THR A 86 6.35 -18.98 3.82
C THR A 86 7.72 -19.66 3.99
N ALA A 87 8.65 -19.03 4.70
CA ALA A 87 9.96 -19.61 5.00
C ALA A 87 9.86 -20.86 5.90
N GLN A 88 8.94 -20.89 6.85
CA GLN A 88 8.68 -22.08 7.69
C GLN A 88 8.21 -23.29 6.86
N LYS A 89 7.60 -23.06 5.70
CA LYS A 89 7.19 -24.14 4.78
C LYS A 89 8.31 -24.56 3.82
N ASN A 90 9.55 -24.19 4.08
CA ASN A 90 10.73 -24.47 3.24
C ASN A 90 10.63 -23.93 1.81
N LEU A 91 9.83 -22.90 1.59
CA LEU A 91 9.71 -22.22 0.28
C LEU A 91 10.70 -21.06 0.12
N LEU A 92 11.40 -20.69 1.21
CA LEU A 92 12.44 -19.66 1.24
C LEU A 92 13.68 -20.20 1.96
N PRO A 93 14.87 -19.58 1.77
CA PRO A 93 16.08 -19.98 2.47
C PRO A 93 15.90 -20.03 3.99
N ALA A 94 16.52 -21.01 4.65
CA ALA A 94 16.38 -21.25 6.09
C ALA A 94 16.78 -20.05 6.98
N ALA A 95 17.59 -19.11 6.46
CA ALA A 95 17.93 -17.88 7.15
C ALA A 95 16.70 -17.00 7.45
N PHE A 96 15.68 -17.04 6.59
CA PHE A 96 14.43 -16.27 6.74
C PHE A 96 13.41 -16.92 7.68
N ALA A 97 13.64 -18.19 8.07
CA ALA A 97 12.81 -18.91 9.03
C ALA A 97 13.23 -18.69 10.49
N LYS A 98 14.18 -17.78 10.75
CA LYS A 98 14.67 -17.48 12.11
C LYS A 98 13.97 -16.26 12.68
N MET A 99 13.56 -16.36 13.96
CA MET A 99 13.08 -15.24 14.77
C MET A 99 14.07 -14.91 15.88
N ASN A 100 14.09 -13.67 16.32
CA ASN A 100 14.79 -13.27 17.53
C ASN A 100 13.99 -13.63 18.80
N LYS A 101 14.57 -13.34 19.98
CA LYS A 101 13.94 -13.60 21.29
C LYS A 101 12.58 -12.91 21.47
N ASN A 102 12.32 -11.84 20.71
CA ASN A 102 11.08 -11.04 20.77
C ASN A 102 10.08 -11.46 19.68
N GLY A 103 10.27 -12.57 18.98
CA GLY A 103 9.36 -13.05 17.94
C GLY A 103 9.36 -12.20 16.66
N VAL A 104 10.49 -11.53 16.35
CA VAL A 104 10.64 -10.71 15.13
C VAL A 104 11.56 -11.43 14.14
N PRO A 105 11.19 -11.57 12.87
CA PRO A 105 12.04 -12.16 11.82
C PRO A 105 13.08 -11.13 11.32
N VAL A 106 14.13 -10.92 12.13
CA VAL A 106 15.13 -9.85 11.92
C VAL A 106 15.79 -9.92 10.55
N THR A 107 16.10 -11.11 10.06
CA THR A 107 16.73 -11.28 8.73
C THR A 107 15.85 -10.72 7.61
N LEU A 108 14.53 -10.94 7.69
CA LEU A 108 13.58 -10.40 6.71
C LEU A 108 13.46 -8.88 6.80
N VAL A 109 13.40 -8.34 8.02
CA VAL A 109 13.34 -6.88 8.25
C VAL A 109 14.60 -6.20 7.73
N ILE A 110 15.79 -6.76 8.00
CA ILE A 110 17.06 -6.20 7.49
C ILE A 110 17.12 -6.28 5.96
N SER A 111 16.71 -7.41 5.36
CA SER A 111 16.66 -7.54 3.90
C SER A 111 15.75 -6.49 3.27
N GLN A 112 14.57 -6.28 3.86
CA GLN A 112 13.63 -5.25 3.42
C GLN A 112 14.23 -3.85 3.54
N LEU A 113 14.88 -3.54 4.67
CA LEU A 113 15.56 -2.27 4.89
C LEU A 113 16.64 -2.01 3.82
N VAL A 114 17.49 -2.98 3.54
CA VAL A 114 18.56 -2.86 2.55
C VAL A 114 17.99 -2.60 1.15
N ILE A 115 17.00 -3.40 0.72
CA ILE A 115 16.36 -3.25 -0.60
C ILE A 115 15.70 -1.87 -0.72
N THR A 116 14.95 -1.46 0.31
CA THR A 116 14.25 -0.16 0.31
C THR A 116 15.25 1.00 0.31
N SER A 117 16.36 0.90 1.06
CA SER A 117 17.39 1.93 1.08
C SER A 117 18.09 2.08 -0.27
N ILE A 118 18.41 0.97 -0.94
CA ILE A 118 19.00 0.99 -2.29
C ILE A 118 18.01 1.63 -3.28
N ALA A 119 16.74 1.22 -3.26
CA ALA A 119 15.72 1.79 -4.12
C ALA A 119 15.55 3.31 -3.89
N LEU A 120 15.55 3.75 -2.62
CA LEU A 120 15.45 5.15 -2.28
C LEU A 120 16.65 5.96 -2.80
N ILE A 121 17.87 5.44 -2.63
CA ILE A 121 19.09 6.08 -3.15
C ILE A 121 19.02 6.22 -4.67
N ILE A 122 18.60 5.19 -5.38
CA ILE A 122 18.45 5.24 -6.84
C ILE A 122 17.42 6.29 -7.22
N LEU A 123 16.22 6.26 -6.62
CA LEU A 123 15.14 7.19 -6.94
C LEU A 123 15.51 8.65 -6.67
N THR A 124 16.20 8.93 -5.58
CA THR A 124 16.63 10.30 -5.25
C THR A 124 17.73 10.83 -6.15
N ASN A 125 18.57 9.96 -6.72
CA ASN A 125 19.65 10.34 -7.62
C ASN A 125 19.25 10.33 -9.12
N THR A 126 18.06 9.85 -9.47
CA THR A 126 17.63 9.72 -10.88
C THR A 126 17.38 11.08 -11.56
N GLY A 127 17.36 12.18 -10.81
CA GLY A 127 17.18 13.55 -11.32
C GLY A 127 15.75 13.81 -11.83
N GLY A 128 15.25 15.01 -11.71
CA GLY A 128 13.90 15.36 -12.16
C GLY A 128 13.03 15.98 -11.06
N GLY A 129 13.60 16.15 -9.87
CA GLY A 129 12.91 16.75 -8.74
C GLY A 129 11.97 15.78 -7.98
N ASN A 130 11.40 16.27 -6.89
CA ASN A 130 10.62 15.47 -5.94
C ASN A 130 9.38 14.83 -6.58
N ASN A 131 8.68 15.56 -7.46
CA ASN A 131 7.47 15.05 -8.11
C ASN A 131 7.77 13.92 -9.10
N MET A 132 8.88 14.01 -9.85
CA MET A 132 9.29 12.95 -10.78
C MET A 132 9.68 11.67 -10.02
N SER A 133 10.48 11.79 -8.97
CA SER A 133 10.85 10.65 -8.12
C SER A 133 9.64 9.98 -7.49
N PHE A 134 8.65 10.77 -7.05
CA PHE A 134 7.38 10.26 -6.55
C PHE A 134 6.60 9.49 -7.61
N LEU A 135 6.48 10.02 -8.84
CA LEU A 135 5.77 9.35 -9.93
C LEU A 135 6.44 8.04 -10.36
N ILE A 136 7.77 8.01 -10.39
CA ILE A 136 8.53 6.80 -10.69
C ILE A 136 8.31 5.74 -9.60
N ALA A 137 8.36 6.13 -8.32
CA ALA A 137 8.09 5.23 -7.20
C ALA A 137 6.67 4.68 -7.25
N LEU A 138 5.68 5.53 -7.57
CA LEU A 138 4.28 5.14 -7.73
C LEU A 138 4.12 4.14 -8.88
N ALA A 139 4.69 4.43 -10.05
CA ALA A 139 4.63 3.55 -11.21
C ALA A 139 5.26 2.18 -10.92
N LEU A 140 6.43 2.17 -10.27
CA LEU A 140 7.09 0.91 -9.86
C LEU A 140 6.21 0.11 -8.90
N THR A 141 5.61 0.77 -7.93
CA THR A 141 4.69 0.14 -6.97
C THR A 141 3.49 -0.49 -7.69
N VAL A 142 2.86 0.25 -8.60
CA VAL A 142 1.72 -0.26 -9.39
C VAL A 142 2.12 -1.50 -10.20
N VAL A 143 3.26 -1.48 -10.87
CA VAL A 143 3.75 -2.64 -11.66
C VAL A 143 3.95 -3.87 -10.77
N ILE A 144 4.56 -3.71 -9.60
CA ILE A 144 4.78 -4.82 -8.66
C ILE A 144 3.44 -5.38 -8.16
N TYR A 145 2.47 -4.51 -7.82
CA TYR A 145 1.13 -4.95 -7.42
C TYR A 145 0.41 -5.68 -8.53
N LEU A 146 0.46 -5.19 -9.77
CA LEU A 146 -0.13 -5.87 -10.92
C LEU A 146 0.44 -7.28 -11.09
N CYS A 147 1.75 -7.45 -11.03
CA CYS A 147 2.39 -8.77 -11.08
C CYS A 147 1.88 -9.70 -9.96
N ALA A 148 1.75 -9.19 -8.75
CA ALA A 148 1.23 -9.96 -7.61
C ALA A 148 -0.25 -10.36 -7.82
N TYR A 149 -1.08 -9.45 -8.32
CA TYR A 149 -2.49 -9.73 -8.62
C TYR A 149 -2.64 -10.73 -9.78
N PHE A 150 -1.84 -10.63 -10.82
CA PHE A 150 -1.81 -11.63 -11.89
C PHE A 150 -1.56 -13.03 -11.32
N MET A 151 -0.53 -13.19 -10.50
CA MET A 151 -0.23 -14.47 -9.85
C MET A 151 -1.36 -14.95 -8.96
N LEU A 152 -2.00 -14.06 -8.22
CA LEU A 152 -3.13 -14.37 -7.35
C LEU A 152 -4.34 -14.89 -8.15
N PHE A 153 -4.72 -14.20 -9.22
CA PHE A 153 -5.87 -14.61 -10.05
C PHE A 153 -5.59 -15.90 -10.82
N ILE A 154 -4.39 -16.08 -11.35
CA ILE A 154 -3.97 -17.34 -11.98
C ILE A 154 -4.02 -18.48 -10.94
N GLY A 155 -3.46 -18.27 -9.76
CA GLY A 155 -3.52 -19.24 -8.67
C GLY A 155 -4.96 -19.60 -8.26
N TYR A 156 -5.84 -18.59 -8.22
CA TYR A 156 -7.27 -18.82 -7.94
C TYR A 156 -7.96 -19.63 -9.03
N ILE A 157 -7.70 -19.36 -10.32
CA ILE A 157 -8.23 -20.14 -11.44
C ILE A 157 -7.79 -21.61 -11.33
N VAL A 158 -6.49 -21.84 -11.11
CA VAL A 158 -5.95 -23.19 -10.92
C VAL A 158 -6.61 -23.91 -9.75
N LEU A 159 -6.81 -23.19 -8.64
CA LEU A 159 -7.47 -23.73 -7.45
C LEU A 159 -8.93 -24.10 -7.70
N VAL A 160 -9.67 -23.29 -8.46
CA VAL A 160 -11.08 -23.57 -8.81
C VAL A 160 -11.19 -24.77 -9.75
N LEU A 161 -10.25 -24.93 -10.68
CA LEU A 161 -10.27 -25.99 -11.68
C LEU A 161 -9.76 -27.32 -11.12
N LYS A 162 -8.63 -27.32 -10.41
CA LYS A 162 -7.97 -28.55 -9.95
C LYS A 162 -8.48 -29.07 -8.60
N HIS A 163 -9.00 -28.19 -7.74
CA HIS A 163 -9.42 -28.55 -6.39
C HIS A 163 -10.81 -28.00 -6.08
N PRO A 164 -11.88 -28.49 -6.77
CA PRO A 164 -13.25 -28.01 -6.57
C PRO A 164 -13.80 -28.36 -5.18
N ASP A 165 -13.35 -29.47 -4.57
CA ASP A 165 -13.91 -30.03 -3.33
C ASP A 165 -13.27 -29.49 -2.04
N LEU A 166 -12.31 -28.56 -2.16
CA LEU A 166 -11.70 -27.91 -1.00
C LEU A 166 -12.76 -27.15 -0.19
N LYS A 167 -12.89 -27.50 1.09
CA LYS A 167 -13.72 -26.74 2.04
C LYS A 167 -13.14 -25.33 2.18
N ARG A 168 -13.90 -24.34 1.76
CA ARG A 168 -13.54 -22.91 1.82
C ARG A 168 -14.38 -22.23 2.87
N THR A 169 -13.77 -21.40 3.69
CA THR A 169 -14.47 -20.59 4.70
C THR A 169 -15.44 -19.60 4.07
N PHE A 170 -15.13 -19.11 2.86
CA PHE A 170 -16.00 -18.28 2.05
C PHE A 170 -16.03 -18.78 0.61
N ASN A 171 -17.21 -18.90 0.05
CA ASN A 171 -17.42 -19.21 -1.36
C ASN A 171 -18.14 -18.05 -2.03
N ILE A 172 -17.63 -17.63 -3.19
CA ILE A 172 -18.34 -16.69 -4.05
C ILE A 172 -19.69 -17.33 -4.42
N PRO A 173 -20.83 -16.66 -4.15
CA PRO A 173 -22.15 -17.16 -4.54
C PRO A 173 -22.21 -17.32 -6.07
N GLY A 174 -22.75 -18.46 -6.51
CA GLY A 174 -22.74 -18.83 -7.93
C GLY A 174 -21.85 -20.06 -8.21
N GLY A 175 -22.11 -20.75 -9.29
CA GLY A 175 -21.39 -21.96 -9.69
C GLY A 175 -19.93 -21.70 -10.10
N LYS A 176 -19.24 -22.75 -10.59
CA LYS A 176 -17.86 -22.66 -11.09
C LYS A 176 -17.67 -21.57 -12.15
N GLY A 177 -18.70 -21.33 -13.00
CA GLY A 177 -18.66 -20.31 -14.04
C GLY A 177 -18.52 -18.89 -13.48
N VAL A 178 -19.28 -18.53 -12.44
CA VAL A 178 -19.20 -17.20 -11.82
C VAL A 178 -17.83 -16.95 -11.20
N LYS A 179 -17.27 -17.97 -10.55
CA LYS A 179 -15.93 -17.88 -9.96
C LYS A 179 -14.83 -17.63 -11.02
N LEU A 180 -14.95 -18.28 -12.18
CA LEU A 180 -14.03 -18.07 -13.30
C LEU A 180 -14.20 -16.69 -13.94
N VAL A 181 -15.46 -16.25 -14.12
CA VAL A 181 -15.74 -14.89 -14.65
C VAL A 181 -15.12 -13.82 -13.75
N VAL A 182 -15.32 -13.92 -12.44
CA VAL A 182 -14.73 -12.97 -11.47
C VAL A 182 -13.20 -12.96 -11.56
N ALA A 183 -12.59 -14.15 -11.70
CA ALA A 183 -11.13 -14.24 -11.81
C ALA A 183 -10.61 -13.66 -13.16
N ILE A 184 -11.32 -13.90 -14.25
CA ILE A 184 -10.96 -13.37 -15.58
C ILE A 184 -11.13 -11.84 -15.60
N VAL A 185 -12.24 -11.32 -15.07
CA VAL A 185 -12.42 -9.86 -14.93
C VAL A 185 -11.29 -9.25 -14.12
N GLY A 186 -10.89 -9.86 -12.99
CA GLY A 186 -9.76 -9.38 -12.20
C GLY A 186 -8.39 -9.50 -12.88
N LEU A 187 -8.25 -10.34 -13.92
CA LEU A 187 -7.05 -10.41 -14.76
C LEU A 187 -7.03 -9.33 -15.87
N LEU A 188 -8.19 -8.85 -16.29
CA LEU A 188 -8.33 -7.89 -17.38
C LEU A 188 -8.39 -6.44 -16.91
N THR A 189 -8.61 -6.21 -15.61
CA THR A 189 -8.58 -4.88 -14.96
C THR A 189 -7.23 -4.56 -14.38
#